data_8ec61fb823571003d902fe257d06ba14
#
_entry.id   8ec61fb823571003d902fe257d06ba14
#
_cell.length_a   1.000
_cell.length_b   1.000
_cell.length_c   1.000
_cell.angle_alpha   90.00
_cell.angle_beta   90.00
_cell.angle_gamma   90.00
#
_symmetry.space_group_name_H-M   'P 1'
#
loop_
_entity.id
_entity.type
_entity.pdbx_description
1 polymer ?
#
loop_
_entity_poly.entity_id
_entity_poly.type
_entity_poly.pdbx_seq_one_letter_code
_entity_poly.pdbx_strand_id
1 'polypeptide(L)'
;GLYKGILDNYLAEVVKMGEFDRGLLEFFRELPGFLLIFIIALLYSLSAERIFKLASIIMIIGIVALASVPASKILVIFAIFIYSTGEHIQLGMKNTLCLDYAKKGHGGEALGIQNALSNFGNIFGFIVVTVLFLIIPSTEKSFRIIFIISALILTLSAISSFTLKGNNRPDASKKRFYFRKKYTKYYMLEIFYGARKQIFFTFGPYVLILFYGADASIISLLFTISALLCFFIAPLVGR
;
A
#
# COMPACT_ATOMS: atom_id res chain seq x y z
N GLY A 1 -5.46 4.29 4.06
CA GLY A 1 -5.37 5.65 4.62
C GLY A 1 -4.77 5.64 6.03
N LEU A 2 -5.44 5.02 7.01
CA LEU A 2 -5.02 5.03 8.43
C LEU A 2 -3.53 4.69 8.62
N TYR A 3 -3.12 3.50 8.22
CA TYR A 3 -1.73 3.05 8.33
C TYR A 3 -0.73 4.02 7.67
N LYS A 4 -1.04 4.46 6.43
CA LYS A 4 -0.13 5.37 5.69
C LYS A 4 -0.05 6.76 6.33
N GLY A 5 -1.12 7.23 6.95
CA GLY A 5 -1.17 8.55 7.56
C GLY A 5 -0.32 8.68 8.84
N ILE A 6 -0.01 7.55 9.50
CA ILE A 6 0.74 7.57 10.77
C ILE A 6 2.14 6.98 10.67
N LEU A 7 2.46 6.27 9.57
CA LEU A 7 3.68 5.48 9.51
C LEU A 7 4.94 6.31 9.67
N ASP A 8 5.07 7.41 8.94
CA ASP A 8 6.29 8.22 8.96
C ASP A 8 6.53 8.86 10.34
N ASN A 9 5.47 9.36 10.99
CA ASN A 9 5.57 9.88 12.36
C ASN A 9 5.92 8.78 13.36
N TYR A 10 5.30 7.60 13.27
CA TYR A 10 5.66 6.46 14.12
C TYR A 10 7.14 6.09 13.99
N LEU A 11 7.66 6.05 12.77
CA LEU A 11 9.08 5.73 12.52
C LEU A 11 10.01 6.79 13.09
N ALA A 12 9.69 8.07 12.95
CA ALA A 12 10.50 9.18 13.42
C ALA A 12 10.38 9.39 14.93
N GLU A 13 9.16 9.41 15.46
CA GLU A 13 8.88 9.82 16.84
C GLU A 13 9.03 8.68 17.85
N VAL A 14 8.63 7.45 17.50
CA VAL A 14 8.62 6.29 18.39
C VAL A 14 9.84 5.41 18.16
N VAL A 15 10.06 4.97 16.93
CA VAL A 15 11.18 4.06 16.58
C VAL A 15 12.52 4.81 16.53
N LYS A 16 12.49 6.15 16.44
CA LYS A 16 13.67 7.01 16.36
C LYS A 16 14.58 6.65 15.18
N MET A 17 13.98 6.43 14.02
CA MET A 17 14.72 6.23 12.78
C MET A 17 15.22 7.57 12.26
N GLY A 18 16.53 7.65 11.92
CA GLY A 18 17.09 8.77 11.17
C GLY A 18 16.91 8.58 9.67
N GLU A 19 17.50 9.49 8.91
CA GLU A 19 17.39 9.53 7.44
C GLU A 19 17.93 8.24 6.78
N PHE A 20 19.06 7.75 7.26
CA PHE A 20 19.66 6.51 6.77
C PHE A 20 18.78 5.29 7.06
N ASP A 21 18.26 5.18 8.29
CA ASP A 21 17.36 4.09 8.66
C ASP A 21 16.08 4.11 7.81
N ARG A 22 15.57 5.31 7.50
CA ARG A 22 14.39 5.49 6.66
C ARG A 22 14.65 5.02 5.22
N GLY A 23 15.85 5.34 4.69
CA GLY A 23 16.28 4.85 3.38
C GLY A 23 16.42 3.32 3.35
N LEU A 24 17.02 2.73 4.40
CA LEU A 24 17.17 1.28 4.53
C LEU A 24 15.80 0.58 4.65
N LEU A 25 14.90 1.13 5.45
CA LEU A 25 13.53 0.62 5.54
C LEU A 25 12.84 0.66 4.18
N GLU A 26 13.00 1.74 3.43
CA GLU A 26 12.39 1.90 2.10
C GLU A 26 12.90 0.85 1.12
N PHE A 27 14.19 0.54 1.15
CA PHE A 27 14.74 -0.56 0.36
C PHE A 27 14.02 -1.88 0.66
N PHE A 28 13.88 -2.25 1.94
CA PHE A 28 13.17 -3.49 2.32
C PHE A 28 11.68 -3.43 2.01
N ARG A 29 11.04 -2.27 2.11
CA ARG A 29 9.63 -2.08 1.78
C ARG A 29 9.35 -2.28 0.29
N GLU A 30 10.25 -1.81 -0.58
CA GLU A 30 10.08 -1.92 -2.04
C GLU A 30 10.64 -3.23 -2.62
N LEU A 31 11.49 -3.95 -1.88
CA LEU A 31 12.09 -5.21 -2.32
C LEU A 31 11.05 -6.26 -2.76
N PRO A 32 9.91 -6.47 -2.07
CA PRO A 32 8.87 -7.37 -2.54
C PRO A 32 8.25 -6.94 -3.89
N GLY A 33 8.14 -5.64 -4.14
CA GLY A 33 7.69 -5.10 -5.42
C GLY A 33 8.65 -5.44 -6.55
N PHE A 34 9.95 -5.29 -6.31
CA PHE A 34 11.00 -5.69 -7.25
C PHE A 34 10.97 -7.21 -7.52
N LEU A 35 10.75 -8.01 -6.48
CA LEU A 35 10.69 -9.47 -6.56
C LEU A 35 9.32 -10.00 -7.00
N LEU A 36 8.34 -9.14 -7.24
CA LEU A 36 6.95 -9.53 -7.48
C LEU A 36 6.81 -10.52 -8.65
N ILE A 37 7.59 -10.35 -9.71
CA ILE A 37 7.56 -11.26 -10.86
C ILE A 37 7.93 -12.70 -10.47
N PHE A 38 8.89 -12.87 -9.57
CA PHE A 38 9.31 -14.18 -9.07
C PHE A 38 8.27 -14.75 -8.10
N ILE A 39 7.72 -13.91 -7.22
CA ILE A 39 6.68 -14.30 -6.26
C ILE A 39 5.44 -14.81 -7.02
N ILE A 40 4.97 -14.07 -8.02
CA ILE A 40 3.82 -14.49 -8.83
C ILE A 40 4.14 -15.74 -9.66
N ALA A 41 5.37 -15.87 -10.14
CA ALA A 41 5.81 -17.09 -10.85
C ALA A 41 5.84 -18.35 -9.95
N LEU A 42 6.10 -18.19 -8.65
CA LEU A 42 5.97 -19.29 -7.67
C LEU A 42 4.50 -19.63 -7.39
N LEU A 43 3.63 -18.63 -7.40
CA LEU A 43 2.19 -18.78 -7.13
C LEU A 43 1.35 -19.02 -8.40
N TYR A 44 1.98 -19.28 -9.57
CA TYR A 44 1.30 -19.35 -10.86
C TYR A 44 0.19 -20.43 -10.95
N SER A 45 0.29 -21.47 -10.11
CA SER A 45 -0.70 -22.55 -10.04
C SER A 45 -1.98 -22.16 -9.28
N LEU A 46 -1.95 -21.03 -8.55
CA LEU A 46 -3.10 -20.53 -7.83
C LEU A 46 -3.92 -19.57 -8.69
N SER A 47 -5.23 -19.53 -8.45
CA SER A 47 -6.10 -18.53 -9.07
C SER A 47 -5.85 -17.14 -8.48
N ALA A 48 -6.18 -16.08 -9.25
CA ALA A 48 -6.00 -14.68 -8.80
C ALA A 48 -6.68 -14.39 -7.46
N GLU A 49 -7.87 -14.97 -7.22
CA GLU A 49 -8.59 -14.82 -5.96
C GLU A 49 -7.86 -15.47 -4.78
N ARG A 50 -7.25 -16.66 -5.00
CA ARG A 50 -6.48 -17.34 -3.94
C ARG A 50 -5.23 -16.55 -3.61
N ILE A 51 -4.54 -16.01 -4.62
CA ILE A 51 -3.37 -15.16 -4.44
C ILE A 51 -3.77 -13.88 -3.70
N PHE A 52 -4.89 -13.24 -4.05
CA PHE A 52 -5.42 -12.06 -3.37
C PHE A 52 -5.75 -12.32 -1.89
N LYS A 53 -6.40 -13.46 -1.58
CA LYS A 53 -6.69 -13.87 -0.20
C LYS A 53 -5.41 -14.12 0.60
N LEU A 54 -4.43 -14.81 0.01
CA LEU A 54 -3.12 -15.04 0.62
C LEU A 54 -2.42 -13.72 0.92
N ALA A 55 -2.41 -12.79 -0.04
CA ALA A 55 -1.85 -11.46 0.12
C ALA A 55 -2.50 -10.69 1.28
N SER A 56 -3.83 -10.77 1.39
CA SER A 56 -4.57 -10.14 2.49
C SER A 56 -4.16 -10.71 3.86
N ILE A 57 -3.95 -12.03 3.96
CA ILE A 57 -3.48 -12.67 5.20
C ILE A 57 -2.06 -12.18 5.54
N ILE A 58 -1.15 -12.12 4.56
CA ILE A 58 0.22 -11.63 4.76
C ILE A 58 0.20 -10.16 5.25
N MET A 59 -0.64 -9.30 4.68
CA MET A 59 -0.81 -7.91 5.14
C MET A 59 -1.29 -7.85 6.59
N ILE A 60 -2.27 -8.68 6.98
CA ILE A 60 -2.78 -8.73 8.35
C ILE A 60 -1.67 -9.15 9.31
N ILE A 61 -0.89 -10.18 8.99
CA ILE A 61 0.25 -10.63 9.79
C ILE A 61 1.25 -9.47 9.98
N GLY A 62 1.60 -8.75 8.90
CA GLY A 62 2.54 -7.63 8.95
C GLY A 62 2.05 -6.48 9.83
N ILE A 63 0.78 -6.09 9.73
CA ILE A 63 0.25 -4.96 10.52
C ILE A 63 0.00 -5.35 11.99
N VAL A 64 -0.38 -6.58 12.27
CA VAL A 64 -0.49 -7.11 13.63
C VAL A 64 0.89 -7.21 14.27
N ALA A 65 1.91 -7.66 13.54
CA ALA A 65 3.29 -7.64 14.00
C ALA A 65 3.71 -6.20 14.33
N LEU A 66 3.47 -5.23 13.46
CA LEU A 66 3.80 -3.82 13.67
C LEU A 66 3.11 -3.25 14.92
N ALA A 67 1.87 -3.65 15.20
CA ALA A 67 1.15 -3.24 16.41
C ALA A 67 1.71 -3.87 17.70
N SER A 68 2.37 -5.02 17.61
CA SER A 68 2.72 -5.88 18.75
C SER A 68 4.21 -5.86 19.09
N VAL A 69 5.10 -5.68 18.09
CA VAL A 69 6.55 -5.71 18.32
C VAL A 69 7.03 -4.49 19.11
N PRO A 70 8.09 -4.61 19.91
CA PRO A 70 8.78 -3.47 20.49
C PRO A 70 9.22 -2.47 19.40
N ALA A 71 9.41 -1.19 19.75
CA ALA A 71 9.86 -0.14 18.85
C ALA A 71 11.35 -0.29 18.47
N SER A 72 11.74 -1.48 18.03
CA SER A 72 13.07 -1.82 17.53
C SER A 72 13.12 -1.63 16.02
N LYS A 73 14.15 -0.94 15.52
CA LYS A 73 14.34 -0.69 14.09
C LYS A 73 14.26 -1.96 13.25
N ILE A 74 14.95 -3.02 13.68
CA ILE A 74 15.01 -4.30 12.95
C ILE A 74 13.64 -4.98 12.90
N LEU A 75 12.94 -5.07 14.06
CA LEU A 75 11.64 -5.74 14.13
C LEU A 75 10.58 -4.96 13.34
N VAL A 76 10.63 -3.64 13.40
CA VAL A 76 9.72 -2.78 12.61
C VAL A 76 9.98 -2.91 11.11
N ILE A 77 11.25 -2.92 10.67
CA ILE A 77 11.59 -3.17 9.25
C ILE A 77 11.04 -4.52 8.81
N PHE A 78 11.20 -5.57 9.62
CA PHE A 78 10.72 -6.90 9.29
C PHE A 78 9.18 -6.96 9.22
N ALA A 79 8.48 -6.33 10.17
CA ALA A 79 7.02 -6.23 10.14
C ALA A 79 6.50 -5.49 8.89
N ILE A 80 7.16 -4.37 8.53
CA ILE A 80 6.83 -3.61 7.33
C ILE A 80 7.15 -4.40 6.05
N PHE A 81 8.24 -5.15 6.02
CA PHE A 81 8.57 -6.03 4.89
C PHE A 81 7.48 -7.09 4.66
N ILE A 82 6.98 -7.73 5.72
CA ILE A 82 5.87 -8.69 5.63
C ILE A 82 4.62 -7.99 5.09
N TYR A 83 4.24 -6.83 5.67
CA TYR A 83 3.09 -6.07 5.22
C TYR A 83 3.21 -5.69 3.74
N SER A 84 4.36 -5.15 3.34
CA SER A 84 4.62 -4.72 1.98
C SER A 84 4.60 -5.87 0.97
N THR A 85 5.08 -7.06 1.37
CA THR A 85 4.96 -8.26 0.53
C THR A 85 3.51 -8.54 0.17
N GLY A 86 2.62 -8.52 1.15
CA GLY A 86 1.19 -8.66 0.92
C GLY A 86 0.60 -7.52 0.07
N GLU A 87 0.99 -6.27 0.35
CA GLU A 87 0.49 -5.09 -0.38
C GLU A 87 0.85 -5.16 -1.87
N HIS A 88 2.08 -5.49 -2.23
CA HIS A 88 2.52 -5.59 -3.62
C HIS A 88 1.83 -6.73 -4.39
N ILE A 89 1.67 -7.90 -3.75
CA ILE A 89 0.91 -9.01 -4.34
C ILE A 89 -0.55 -8.60 -4.54
N GLN A 90 -1.16 -7.95 -3.55
CA GLN A 90 -2.56 -7.52 -3.60
C GLN A 90 -2.79 -6.48 -4.70
N LEU A 91 -1.88 -5.51 -4.86
CA LEU A 91 -1.95 -4.49 -5.91
C LEU A 91 -2.00 -5.12 -7.31
N GLY A 92 -1.16 -6.12 -7.58
CA GLY A 92 -1.17 -6.84 -8.86
C GLY A 92 -2.47 -7.59 -9.10
N MET A 93 -2.94 -8.32 -8.09
CA MET A 93 -4.15 -9.15 -8.21
C MET A 93 -5.44 -8.34 -8.22
N LYS A 94 -5.49 -7.20 -7.54
CA LYS A 94 -6.66 -6.32 -7.46
C LYS A 94 -7.13 -5.87 -8.85
N ASN A 95 -6.21 -5.43 -9.69
CA ASN A 95 -6.53 -5.00 -11.05
C ASN A 95 -6.97 -6.18 -11.93
N THR A 96 -6.31 -7.33 -11.81
CA THR A 96 -6.68 -8.55 -12.52
C THR A 96 -8.11 -8.96 -12.18
N LEU A 97 -8.44 -9.05 -10.88
CA LEU A 97 -9.78 -9.41 -10.44
C LEU A 97 -10.83 -8.39 -10.88
N CYS A 98 -10.52 -7.09 -10.79
CA CYS A 98 -11.43 -6.05 -11.25
C CYS A 98 -11.79 -6.23 -12.73
N LEU A 99 -10.81 -6.57 -13.58
CA LEU A 99 -11.04 -6.84 -15.01
C LEU A 99 -11.79 -8.16 -15.24
N ASP A 100 -11.51 -9.20 -14.45
CA ASP A 100 -12.18 -10.50 -14.55
C ASP A 100 -13.69 -10.42 -14.20
N TYR A 101 -14.05 -9.53 -13.27
CA TYR A 101 -15.45 -9.28 -12.90
C TYR A 101 -16.15 -8.19 -13.73
N ALA A 102 -15.39 -7.42 -14.51
CA ALA A 102 -15.94 -6.37 -15.35
C ALA A 102 -16.82 -6.94 -16.47
N LYS A 103 -17.89 -6.25 -16.82
CA LYS A 103 -18.66 -6.57 -18.03
C LYS A 103 -17.77 -6.42 -19.26
N LYS A 104 -17.98 -7.28 -20.26
CA LYS A 104 -17.21 -7.26 -21.51
C LYS A 104 -17.28 -5.86 -22.15
N GLY A 105 -16.13 -5.26 -22.41
CA GLY A 105 -16.02 -3.89 -22.97
C GLY A 105 -15.98 -2.78 -21.92
N HIS A 106 -16.26 -3.03 -20.62
CA HIS A 106 -16.31 -2.03 -19.54
C HIS A 106 -15.13 -2.11 -18.56
N GLY A 107 -14.00 -2.71 -18.97
CA GLY A 107 -12.84 -2.88 -18.09
C GLY A 107 -12.26 -1.55 -17.58
N GLY A 108 -12.20 -0.51 -18.42
CA GLY A 108 -11.72 0.82 -18.03
C GLY A 108 -12.61 1.48 -16.97
N GLU A 109 -13.93 1.39 -17.13
CA GLU A 109 -14.91 1.88 -16.17
C GLU A 109 -14.76 1.18 -14.81
N ALA A 110 -14.63 -0.16 -14.81
CA ALA A 110 -14.45 -0.94 -13.60
C ALA A 110 -13.16 -0.56 -12.85
N LEU A 111 -12.04 -0.40 -13.55
CA LEU A 111 -10.78 0.07 -12.98
C LEU A 111 -10.89 1.50 -12.44
N GLY A 112 -11.63 2.38 -13.14
CA GLY A 112 -11.90 3.74 -12.71
C GLY A 112 -12.66 3.78 -11.38
N ILE A 113 -13.76 3.02 -11.27
CA ILE A 113 -14.54 2.90 -10.03
C ILE A 113 -13.69 2.33 -8.89
N GLN A 114 -12.92 1.26 -9.16
CA GLN A 114 -12.02 0.66 -8.17
C GLN A 114 -10.99 1.68 -7.64
N ASN A 115 -10.39 2.47 -8.52
CA ASN A 115 -9.42 3.49 -8.12
C ASN A 115 -10.09 4.63 -7.33
N ALA A 116 -11.28 5.07 -7.73
CA ALA A 116 -12.04 6.09 -7.01
C ALA A 116 -12.39 5.62 -5.59
N LEU A 117 -12.87 4.40 -5.42
CA LEU A 117 -13.16 3.81 -4.10
C LEU A 117 -11.89 3.67 -3.24
N SER A 118 -10.76 3.28 -3.84
CA SER A 118 -9.49 3.18 -3.13
C SER A 118 -9.00 4.56 -2.64
N ASN A 119 -9.10 5.59 -3.48
CA ASN A 119 -8.74 6.96 -3.13
C ASN A 119 -9.67 7.52 -2.06
N PHE A 120 -10.97 7.29 -2.17
CA PHE A 120 -11.94 7.70 -1.15
C PHE A 120 -11.61 7.08 0.22
N GLY A 121 -11.31 5.77 0.26
CA GLY A 121 -10.89 5.10 1.50
C GLY A 121 -9.57 5.65 2.07
N ASN A 122 -8.62 6.08 1.22
CA ASN A 122 -7.40 6.72 1.67
C ASN A 122 -7.67 8.11 2.26
N ILE A 123 -8.45 8.96 1.56
CA ILE A 123 -8.82 10.30 2.04
C ILE A 123 -9.55 10.19 3.38
N PHE A 124 -10.54 9.32 3.48
CA PHE A 124 -11.26 9.10 4.74
C PHE A 124 -10.31 8.69 5.87
N GLY A 125 -9.39 7.75 5.61
CA GLY A 125 -8.40 7.34 6.59
C GLY A 125 -7.45 8.47 7.02
N PHE A 126 -7.01 9.32 6.10
CA PHE A 126 -6.17 10.49 6.43
C PHE A 126 -6.94 11.51 7.27
N ILE A 127 -8.20 11.82 6.93
CA ILE A 127 -9.05 12.72 7.72
C ILE A 127 -9.21 12.19 9.15
N VAL A 128 -9.49 10.89 9.31
CA VAL A 128 -9.61 10.26 10.64
C VAL A 128 -8.31 10.42 11.44
N VAL A 129 -7.15 10.17 10.83
CA VAL A 129 -5.83 10.36 11.49
C VAL A 129 -5.63 11.82 11.87
N THR A 130 -5.90 12.77 10.97
CA THR A 130 -5.79 14.21 11.25
C THR A 130 -6.61 14.60 12.48
N VAL A 131 -7.90 14.24 12.48
CA VAL A 131 -8.81 14.58 13.59
C VAL A 131 -8.37 13.93 14.90
N LEU A 132 -7.94 12.67 14.86
CA LEU A 132 -7.48 11.96 16.06
C LEU A 132 -6.26 12.64 16.68
N PHE A 133 -5.23 12.96 15.90
CA PHE A 133 -3.99 13.57 16.42
C PHE A 133 -4.10 15.06 16.71
N LEU A 134 -5.18 15.74 16.32
CA LEU A 134 -5.53 17.06 16.85
C LEU A 134 -6.06 16.98 18.30
N ILE A 135 -6.61 15.84 18.71
CA ILE A 135 -7.25 15.66 20.01
C ILE A 135 -6.36 14.84 20.97
N ILE A 136 -5.67 13.83 20.44
CA ILE A 136 -4.88 12.87 21.21
C ILE A 136 -3.38 13.11 20.96
N PRO A 137 -2.54 13.11 22.01
CA PRO A 137 -1.10 13.30 21.84
C PRO A 137 -0.46 12.14 21.05
N SER A 138 0.58 12.45 20.27
CA SER A 138 1.40 11.50 19.53
C SER A 138 2.25 10.64 20.48
N THR A 139 1.69 9.55 20.97
CA THR A 139 2.36 8.59 21.85
C THR A 139 2.47 7.23 21.19
N GLU A 140 3.42 6.40 21.62
CA GLU A 140 3.53 5.02 21.16
C GLU A 140 2.19 4.28 21.26
N LYS A 141 1.47 4.47 22.38
CA LYS A 141 0.16 3.86 22.60
C LYS A 141 -0.88 4.30 21.56
N SER A 142 -0.90 5.59 21.22
CA SER A 142 -1.82 6.14 20.20
C SER A 142 -1.55 5.54 18.83
N PHE A 143 -0.30 5.43 18.41
CA PHE A 143 0.07 4.79 17.14
C PHE A 143 -0.30 3.31 17.12
N ARG A 144 -0.04 2.57 18.21
CA ARG A 144 -0.39 1.14 18.31
C ARG A 144 -1.89 0.90 18.19
N ILE A 145 -2.72 1.74 18.81
CA ILE A 145 -4.19 1.66 18.69
C ILE A 145 -4.61 1.80 17.22
N ILE A 146 -4.03 2.75 16.47
CA ILE A 146 -4.37 2.94 15.06
C ILE A 146 -3.90 1.76 14.21
N PHE A 147 -2.76 1.14 14.51
CA PHE A 147 -2.35 -0.10 13.83
C PHE A 147 -3.33 -1.25 14.12
N ILE A 148 -3.83 -1.39 15.35
CA ILE A 148 -4.85 -2.39 15.70
C ILE A 148 -6.15 -2.12 14.94
N ILE A 149 -6.62 -0.88 14.90
CA ILE A 149 -7.83 -0.51 14.14
C ILE A 149 -7.62 -0.82 12.64
N SER A 150 -6.45 -0.51 12.11
CA SER A 150 -6.10 -0.83 10.72
C SER A 150 -6.08 -2.35 10.47
N ALA A 151 -5.57 -3.15 11.42
CA ALA A 151 -5.59 -4.61 11.35
C ALA A 151 -7.02 -5.16 11.35
N LEU A 152 -7.89 -4.61 12.19
CA LEU A 152 -9.32 -5.00 12.25
C LEU A 152 -10.03 -4.70 10.91
N ILE A 153 -9.81 -3.51 10.35
CA ILE A 153 -10.40 -3.14 9.05
C ILE A 153 -9.89 -4.05 7.94
N LEU A 154 -8.57 -4.35 7.91
CA LEU A 154 -8.00 -5.29 6.94
C LEU A 154 -8.57 -6.70 7.12
N THR A 155 -8.78 -7.14 8.35
CA THR A 155 -9.38 -8.45 8.63
C THR A 155 -10.82 -8.51 8.13
N LEU A 156 -11.63 -7.49 8.37
CA LEU A 156 -13.00 -7.40 7.82
C LEU A 156 -13.00 -7.40 6.29
N SER A 157 -12.06 -6.67 5.66
CA SER A 157 -11.88 -6.67 4.21
C SER A 157 -11.46 -8.05 3.69
N ALA A 158 -10.55 -8.74 4.39
CA ALA A 158 -10.14 -10.08 4.04
C ALA A 158 -11.30 -11.08 4.14
N ILE A 159 -12.10 -11.03 5.21
CA ILE A 159 -13.30 -11.87 5.37
C ILE A 159 -14.25 -11.64 4.20
N SER A 160 -14.51 -10.38 3.81
CA SER A 160 -15.32 -10.06 2.63
C SER A 160 -14.73 -10.65 1.34
N SER A 161 -13.40 -10.71 1.22
CA SER A 161 -12.74 -11.30 0.04
C SER A 161 -12.96 -12.81 -0.09
N PHE A 162 -13.26 -13.51 1.01
CA PHE A 162 -13.53 -14.95 0.97
C PHE A 162 -14.86 -15.29 0.27
N THR A 163 -15.77 -14.32 0.14
CA THR A 163 -17.01 -14.48 -0.65
C THR A 163 -16.75 -14.44 -2.17
N LEU A 164 -15.58 -13.95 -2.61
CA LEU A 164 -15.21 -13.94 -4.02
C LEU A 164 -15.05 -15.38 -4.51
N LYS A 165 -15.94 -15.79 -5.40
CA LYS A 165 -15.90 -17.09 -6.07
C LYS A 165 -15.33 -16.89 -7.46
N GLY A 166 -14.03 -17.16 -7.63
CA GLY A 166 -13.41 -17.07 -8.95
C GLY A 166 -13.92 -18.15 -9.90
N ASN A 167 -14.15 -17.72 -11.12
CA ASN A 167 -14.54 -18.62 -12.19
C ASN A 167 -13.30 -19.21 -12.92
N ASN A 168 -12.12 -18.84 -12.46
CA ASN A 168 -10.88 -19.12 -13.16
C ASN A 168 -10.20 -20.40 -12.66
N ARG A 169 -10.35 -21.46 -13.43
CA ARG A 169 -9.37 -22.55 -13.39
C ARG A 169 -8.01 -21.98 -13.79
N PRO A 170 -6.91 -22.38 -13.14
CA PRO A 170 -5.59 -22.01 -13.60
C PRO A 170 -5.49 -22.41 -15.08
N ASP A 171 -5.33 -21.44 -15.94
CA ASP A 171 -5.16 -21.73 -17.36
C ASP A 171 -3.79 -22.38 -17.52
N ALA A 172 -3.78 -23.68 -17.80
CA ALA A 172 -2.56 -24.45 -17.99
C ALA A 172 -1.67 -23.91 -19.13
N SER A 173 -2.21 -23.02 -19.98
CA SER A 173 -1.48 -22.34 -21.04
C SER A 173 -0.68 -21.12 -20.57
N LYS A 174 -0.87 -20.64 -19.31
CA LYS A 174 -0.17 -19.45 -18.79
C LYS A 174 1.31 -19.73 -18.62
N LYS A 175 2.13 -18.97 -19.33
CA LYS A 175 3.59 -19.02 -19.15
C LYS A 175 3.97 -18.43 -17.79
N ARG A 176 4.87 -19.09 -17.06
CA ARG A 176 5.40 -18.59 -15.77
C ARG A 176 6.01 -17.19 -15.86
N PHE A 177 6.72 -16.93 -16.96
CA PHE A 177 7.32 -15.65 -17.26
C PHE A 177 6.86 -15.17 -18.63
N TYR A 178 6.41 -13.93 -18.68
CA TYR A 178 5.94 -13.30 -19.88
C TYR A 178 6.65 -11.97 -20.10
N PHE A 179 7.74 -12.00 -20.88
CA PHE A 179 8.47 -10.81 -21.28
C PHE A 179 8.42 -10.67 -22.79
N ARG A 180 8.00 -9.50 -23.27
CA ARG A 180 7.99 -9.18 -24.70
C ARG A 180 8.88 -7.98 -24.98
N LYS A 181 9.90 -8.14 -25.83
CA LYS A 181 10.78 -7.05 -26.29
C LYS A 181 10.01 -5.83 -26.84
N LYS A 182 8.86 -6.05 -27.46
CA LYS A 182 7.98 -4.99 -27.98
C LYS A 182 7.57 -3.99 -26.89
N TYR A 183 7.53 -4.36 -25.60
CA TYR A 183 7.15 -3.49 -24.47
C TYR A 183 8.33 -2.95 -23.68
N THR A 184 9.57 -3.08 -24.17
CA THR A 184 10.77 -2.61 -23.44
C THR A 184 10.70 -1.12 -23.08
N LYS A 185 10.23 -0.26 -23.99
CA LYS A 185 10.05 1.18 -23.70
C LYS A 185 9.08 1.42 -22.55
N TYR A 186 7.98 0.67 -22.51
CA TYR A 186 7.00 0.75 -21.42
C TYR A 186 7.63 0.31 -20.09
N TYR A 187 8.36 -0.81 -20.07
CA TYR A 187 9.03 -1.27 -18.86
C TYR A 187 10.04 -0.25 -18.32
N MET A 188 10.81 0.39 -19.20
CA MET A 188 11.74 1.44 -18.82
C MET A 188 11.02 2.67 -18.24
N LEU A 189 9.94 3.12 -18.89
CA LEU A 189 9.13 4.23 -18.39
C LEU A 189 8.56 3.95 -16.99
N GLU A 190 8.07 2.73 -16.73
CA GLU A 190 7.55 2.33 -15.42
C GLU A 190 8.64 2.35 -14.34
N ILE A 191 9.86 1.89 -14.66
CA ILE A 191 11.00 1.94 -13.73
C ILE A 191 11.34 3.38 -13.35
N PHE A 192 11.52 4.27 -14.33
CA PHE A 192 11.85 5.67 -14.07
C PHE A 192 10.72 6.43 -13.38
N TYR A 193 9.47 6.16 -13.75
CA TYR A 193 8.30 6.76 -13.11
C TYR A 193 8.20 6.32 -11.63
N GLY A 194 8.38 5.05 -11.36
CA GLY A 194 8.39 4.51 -10.00
C GLY A 194 9.51 5.11 -9.15
N ALA A 195 10.73 5.15 -9.64
CA ALA A 195 11.88 5.71 -8.93
C ALA A 195 11.66 7.19 -8.56
N ARG A 196 11.20 8.03 -9.50
CA ARG A 196 10.91 9.45 -9.26
C ARG A 196 9.85 9.65 -8.19
N LYS A 197 8.75 8.93 -8.30
CA LYS A 197 7.63 9.02 -7.36
C LYS A 197 8.09 8.66 -5.95
N GLN A 198 8.88 7.62 -5.82
CA GLN A 198 9.29 7.07 -4.54
C GLN A 198 10.15 8.05 -3.73
N ILE A 199 11.09 8.75 -4.35
CA ILE A 199 11.92 9.75 -3.68
C ILE A 199 11.05 10.80 -2.98
N PHE A 200 10.07 11.37 -3.69
CA PHE A 200 9.22 12.42 -3.14
C PHE A 200 8.30 11.91 -2.03
N PHE A 201 7.61 10.79 -2.25
CA PHE A 201 6.63 10.27 -1.29
C PHE A 201 7.26 9.67 -0.04
N THR A 202 8.52 9.22 -0.12
CA THR A 202 9.24 8.65 1.02
C THR A 202 9.90 9.72 1.87
N PHE A 203 10.66 10.60 1.24
CA PHE A 203 11.50 11.55 1.96
C PHE A 203 10.83 12.89 2.22
N GLY A 204 9.85 13.32 1.40
CA GLY A 204 9.14 14.57 1.60
C GLY A 204 8.49 14.68 2.98
N PRO A 205 7.60 13.78 3.38
CA PRO A 205 7.02 13.77 4.73
C PRO A 205 8.08 13.67 5.82
N TYR A 206 9.10 12.86 5.60
CA TYR A 206 10.15 12.62 6.59
C TYR A 206 11.00 13.87 6.87
N VAL A 207 11.31 14.66 5.84
CA VAL A 207 11.95 15.98 6.00
C VAL A 207 11.07 16.91 6.86
N LEU A 208 9.77 16.97 6.60
CA LEU A 208 8.85 17.79 7.39
C LEU A 208 8.83 17.38 8.87
N ILE A 209 8.88 16.08 9.16
CA ILE A 209 8.90 15.56 10.53
C ILE A 209 10.23 15.90 11.21
N LEU A 210 11.37 15.55 10.60
CA LEU A 210 12.67 15.65 11.24
C LEU A 210 13.17 17.09 11.40
N PHE A 211 12.97 17.94 10.38
CA PHE A 211 13.52 19.31 10.37
C PHE A 211 12.51 20.38 10.79
N TYR A 212 11.21 20.13 10.61
CA TYR A 212 10.16 21.10 10.90
C TYR A 212 9.23 20.67 12.03
N GLY A 213 9.42 19.49 12.62
CA GLY A 213 8.63 18.99 13.74
C GLY A 213 7.15 18.73 13.40
N ALA A 214 6.84 18.41 12.13
CA ALA A 214 5.47 18.14 11.71
C ALA A 214 4.95 16.88 12.39
N ASP A 215 3.86 16.99 13.13
CA ASP A 215 3.17 15.87 13.77
C ASP A 215 2.29 15.05 12.79
N ALA A 216 1.71 13.96 13.27
CA ALA A 216 0.89 13.08 12.47
C ALA A 216 -0.38 13.78 11.94
N SER A 217 -0.90 14.80 12.61
CA SER A 217 -2.06 15.57 12.16
C SER A 217 -1.70 16.40 10.93
N ILE A 218 -0.56 17.07 10.94
CA ILE A 218 -0.05 17.90 9.83
C ILE A 218 0.25 17.02 8.61
N ILE A 219 0.97 15.92 8.79
CA ILE A 219 1.32 15.01 7.70
C ILE A 219 0.06 14.41 7.07
N SER A 220 -0.89 13.94 7.86
CA SER A 220 -2.14 13.39 7.36
C SER A 220 -3.03 14.45 6.68
N LEU A 221 -3.01 15.70 7.18
CA LEU A 221 -3.70 16.81 6.52
C LEU A 221 -3.11 17.10 5.13
N LEU A 222 -1.78 17.14 5.02
CA LEU A 222 -1.09 17.32 3.72
C LEU A 222 -1.42 16.19 2.74
N PHE A 223 -1.46 14.94 3.20
CA PHE A 223 -1.91 13.82 2.38
C PHE A 223 -3.37 13.94 1.96
N THR A 224 -4.24 14.43 2.86
CA THR A 224 -5.66 14.69 2.54
C THR A 224 -5.78 15.73 1.44
N ILE A 225 -5.11 16.88 1.59
CA ILE A 225 -5.12 17.96 0.59
C ILE A 225 -4.58 17.46 -0.74
N SER A 226 -3.43 16.77 -0.74
CA SER A 226 -2.83 16.20 -1.94
C SER A 226 -3.78 15.23 -2.66
N ALA A 227 -4.43 14.34 -1.91
CA ALA A 227 -5.36 13.36 -2.46
C ALA A 227 -6.62 14.03 -3.04
N LEU A 228 -7.16 15.07 -2.38
CA LEU A 228 -8.29 15.86 -2.87
C LEU A 228 -7.91 16.62 -4.15
N LEU A 229 -6.76 17.28 -4.18
CA LEU A 229 -6.27 17.97 -5.38
C LEU A 229 -6.12 16.98 -6.54
N CYS A 230 -5.51 15.82 -6.32
CA CYS A 230 -5.41 14.78 -7.35
C CYS A 230 -6.79 14.30 -7.82
N PHE A 231 -7.74 14.14 -6.92
CA PHE A 231 -9.11 13.71 -7.27
C PHE A 231 -9.80 14.68 -8.22
N PHE A 232 -9.66 16.00 -7.99
CA PHE A 232 -10.29 17.02 -8.83
C PHE A 232 -9.48 17.37 -10.10
N ILE A 233 -8.16 17.35 -10.02
CA ILE A 233 -7.29 17.79 -11.12
C ILE A 233 -7.04 16.67 -12.14
N ALA A 234 -6.92 15.40 -11.71
CA ALA A 234 -6.62 14.31 -12.62
C ALA A 234 -7.61 14.16 -13.79
N PRO A 235 -8.94 14.32 -13.62
CA PRO A 235 -9.87 14.28 -14.74
C PRO A 235 -9.72 15.46 -15.71
N LEU A 236 -9.22 16.61 -15.24
CA LEU A 236 -9.00 17.79 -16.10
C LEU A 236 -7.75 17.62 -16.97
N VAL A 237 -6.71 16.97 -16.44
CA VAL A 237 -5.46 16.71 -17.18
C VAL A 237 -5.60 15.53 -18.14
N GLY A 238 -6.52 14.59 -17.86
CA GLY A 238 -6.76 13.40 -18.68
C GLY A 238 -7.72 13.62 -19.87
N ARG A 239 -8.23 14.83 -20.04
CA ARG A 239 -9.03 15.25 -21.21
C ARG A 239 -8.14 15.79 -22.30
#